data_3b62052fbe6c344642d99130d66c1279
#
_entry.id   3b62052fbe6c344642d99130d66c1279
#
_cell.length_a   1.000
_cell.length_b   1.000
_cell.length_c   1.000
_cell.angle_alpha   90.00
_cell.angle_beta   90.00
_cell.angle_gamma   90.00
#
_symmetry.space_group_name_H-M   'P 1'
#
loop_
_entity.id
_entity.type
_entity.pdbx_description
1 polymer ?
#
loop_
_entity_poly.entity_id
_entity_poly.type
_entity_poly.pdbx_seq_one_letter_code
_entity_poly.pdbx_strand_id
1 'polypeptide(L)'
;MGVAKAALESVSRYLARDLGEQNGRVNLISAGPVETPAAQGIPGFDALSGLWGKQAPLNWDSADPAPVADAVLVLLSDLSRAITGEILHVDGGVHAMGAAPVVSDDADAESSADAE
;
A
#
# COMPACT_ATOMS: atom_id res chain seq x y z
N MET A 1 6.34 -11.20 -11.32
CA MET A 1 6.27 -9.79 -10.87
C MET A 1 7.18 -9.51 -9.65
N GLY A 2 7.23 -10.34 -8.60
CA GLY A 2 8.02 -10.11 -7.39
C GLY A 2 9.51 -9.84 -7.65
N VAL A 3 10.16 -10.62 -8.51
CA VAL A 3 11.58 -10.44 -8.86
C VAL A 3 11.82 -9.05 -9.48
N ALA A 4 10.94 -8.61 -10.39
CA ALA A 4 11.05 -7.29 -11.02
C ALA A 4 10.89 -6.15 -10.00
N LYS A 5 9.99 -6.30 -9.02
CA LYS A 5 9.81 -5.32 -7.95
C LYS A 5 11.01 -5.29 -6.98
N ALA A 6 11.57 -6.44 -6.64
CA ALA A 6 12.80 -6.50 -5.83
C ALA A 6 13.99 -5.85 -6.56
N ALA A 7 14.09 -6.04 -7.89
CA ALA A 7 15.10 -5.35 -8.69
C ALA A 7 14.89 -3.83 -8.69
N LEU A 8 13.64 -3.34 -8.79
CA LEU A 8 13.32 -1.92 -8.69
C LEU A 8 13.75 -1.32 -7.35
N GLU A 9 13.50 -2.02 -6.24
CA GLU A 9 13.94 -1.59 -4.90
C GLU A 9 15.48 -1.51 -4.82
N SER A 10 16.18 -2.46 -5.40
CA SER A 10 17.63 -2.43 -5.45
C SER A 10 18.14 -1.26 -6.30
N VAL A 11 17.61 -1.07 -7.50
CA VAL A 11 17.97 0.03 -8.41
C VAL A 11 17.74 1.38 -7.73
N SER A 12 16.64 1.56 -7.01
CA SER A 12 16.35 2.84 -6.32
C SER A 12 17.43 3.21 -5.30
N ARG A 13 17.98 2.25 -4.57
CA ARG A 13 19.07 2.48 -3.62
C ARG A 13 20.38 2.87 -4.31
N TYR A 14 20.69 2.23 -5.44
CA TYR A 14 21.87 2.62 -6.22
C TYR A 14 21.71 4.03 -6.79
N LEU A 15 20.54 4.34 -7.34
CA LEU A 15 20.26 5.68 -7.86
C LEU A 15 20.29 6.75 -6.76
N ALA A 16 19.77 6.45 -5.58
CA ALA A 16 19.83 7.37 -4.43
C ALA A 16 21.28 7.71 -4.06
N ARG A 17 22.16 6.71 -4.07
CA ARG A 17 23.60 6.91 -3.86
C ARG A 17 24.23 7.76 -4.96
N ASP A 18 24.00 7.37 -6.21
CA ASP A 18 24.73 7.93 -7.36
C ASP A 18 24.26 9.36 -7.68
N LEU A 19 23.00 9.69 -7.40
CA LEU A 19 22.43 11.03 -7.62
C LEU A 19 22.54 11.96 -6.39
N GLY A 20 22.92 11.42 -5.23
CA GLY A 20 22.99 12.18 -3.98
C GLY A 20 23.95 13.36 -4.04
N GLU A 21 25.11 13.23 -4.69
CA GLU A 21 26.09 14.33 -4.88
C GLU A 21 25.52 15.50 -5.69
N GLN A 22 24.50 15.23 -6.52
CA GLN A 22 23.80 16.23 -7.31
C GLN A 22 22.50 16.74 -6.63
N ASN A 23 22.33 16.44 -5.34
CA ASN A 23 21.11 16.68 -4.57
C ASN A 23 19.87 15.96 -5.14
N GLY A 24 20.08 14.93 -5.94
CA GLY A 24 18.99 14.06 -6.41
C GLY A 24 18.51 13.13 -5.30
N ARG A 25 17.20 13.01 -5.13
CA ARG A 25 16.58 12.09 -4.18
C ARG A 25 15.76 11.05 -4.93
N VAL A 26 15.87 9.81 -4.52
CA VAL A 26 15.15 8.68 -5.12
C VAL A 26 14.49 7.88 -4.01
N ASN A 27 13.19 7.87 -3.99
CA ASN A 27 12.38 7.11 -3.04
C ASN A 27 11.32 6.32 -3.78
N LEU A 28 10.83 5.27 -3.16
CA LEU A 28 9.72 4.45 -3.65
C LEU A 28 8.51 4.64 -2.77
N ILE A 29 7.33 4.50 -3.36
CA ILE A 29 6.06 4.37 -2.64
C ILE A 29 5.53 2.95 -2.86
N SER A 30 5.25 2.26 -1.76
CA SER A 30 4.52 1.00 -1.73
C SER A 30 3.08 1.29 -1.35
N ALA A 31 2.24 1.48 -2.35
CA ALA A 31 0.83 1.81 -2.16
C ALA A 31 -0.03 0.57 -1.95
N GLY A 32 -1.12 0.73 -1.19
CA GLY A 32 -2.25 -0.19 -1.24
C GLY A 32 -2.87 -0.25 -2.65
N PRO A 33 -3.83 -1.15 -2.90
CA PRO A 33 -4.48 -1.26 -4.20
C PRO A 33 -5.22 0.03 -4.55
N VAL A 34 -4.96 0.56 -5.75
CA VAL A 34 -5.66 1.73 -6.32
C VAL A 34 -6.33 1.32 -7.62
N GLU A 35 -7.60 1.65 -7.76
CA GLU A 35 -8.38 1.37 -8.96
C GLU A 35 -7.87 2.20 -10.12
N THR A 36 -7.22 1.52 -11.05
CA THR A 36 -6.78 2.07 -12.32
C THR A 36 -7.24 1.16 -13.44
N PRO A 37 -7.35 1.63 -14.69
CA PRO A 37 -7.67 0.76 -15.82
C PRO A 37 -6.74 -0.45 -15.93
N ALA A 38 -5.46 -0.28 -15.60
CA ALA A 38 -4.50 -1.37 -15.58
C ALA A 38 -4.74 -2.38 -14.43
N ALA A 39 -5.12 -1.89 -13.25
CA ALA A 39 -5.42 -2.72 -12.09
C ALA A 39 -6.70 -3.55 -12.30
N GLN A 40 -7.73 -2.96 -12.89
CA GLN A 40 -8.98 -3.64 -13.21
C GLN A 40 -8.80 -4.81 -14.18
N GLY A 41 -7.74 -4.81 -14.98
CA GLY A 41 -7.38 -5.92 -15.86
C GLY A 41 -6.70 -7.11 -15.13
N ILE A 42 -6.40 -6.99 -13.83
CA ILE A 42 -5.73 -8.04 -13.05
C ILE A 42 -6.79 -8.97 -12.44
N PRO A 43 -6.78 -10.28 -12.77
CA PRO A 43 -7.71 -11.23 -12.14
C PRO A 43 -7.59 -11.20 -10.62
N GLY A 44 -8.73 -11.08 -9.92
CA GLY A 44 -8.78 -11.07 -8.45
C GLY A 44 -8.52 -9.71 -7.81
N PHE A 45 -8.40 -8.63 -8.57
CA PHE A 45 -8.19 -7.29 -8.04
C PHE A 45 -9.28 -6.86 -7.05
N ASP A 46 -10.56 -7.10 -7.36
CA ASP A 46 -11.68 -6.72 -6.49
C ASP A 46 -11.64 -7.46 -5.14
N ALA A 47 -11.30 -8.75 -5.16
CA ALA A 47 -11.14 -9.53 -3.94
C ALA A 47 -9.97 -9.01 -3.08
N LEU A 48 -8.84 -8.68 -3.72
CA LEU A 48 -7.69 -8.09 -3.05
C LEU A 48 -8.03 -6.73 -2.45
N SER A 49 -8.68 -5.86 -3.19
CA SER A 49 -9.10 -4.53 -2.75
C SER A 49 -10.05 -4.61 -1.55
N GLY A 50 -11.06 -5.49 -1.61
CA GLY A 50 -12.01 -5.72 -0.52
C GLY A 50 -11.33 -6.27 0.75
N LEU A 51 -10.37 -7.19 0.59
CA LEU A 51 -9.57 -7.70 1.70
C LEU A 51 -8.71 -6.59 2.34
N TRP A 52 -8.11 -5.75 1.49
CA TRP A 52 -7.25 -4.65 1.95
C TRP A 52 -8.02 -3.66 2.82
N GLY A 53 -9.21 -3.25 2.39
CA GLY A 53 -10.07 -2.35 3.15
C GLY A 53 -10.44 -2.89 4.54
N LYS A 54 -10.62 -4.22 4.65
CA LYS A 54 -10.91 -4.87 5.95
C LYS A 54 -9.70 -5.00 6.86
N GLN A 55 -8.51 -5.13 6.31
CA GLN A 55 -7.26 -5.35 7.06
C GLN A 55 -6.53 -4.05 7.44
N ALA A 56 -6.74 -2.99 6.69
CA ALA A 56 -6.07 -1.72 6.91
C ALA A 56 -6.55 -1.06 8.21
N PRO A 57 -5.67 -0.81 9.19
CA PRO A 57 -6.05 -0.12 10.45
C PRO A 57 -6.67 1.26 10.24
N LEU A 58 -6.24 1.97 9.19
CA LEU A 58 -6.78 3.30 8.84
C LEU A 58 -7.93 3.22 7.83
N ASN A 59 -8.41 2.01 7.54
CA ASN A 59 -9.23 1.71 6.38
C ASN A 59 -8.48 1.98 5.07
N TRP A 60 -9.04 1.54 3.96
CA TRP A 60 -8.46 1.78 2.64
C TRP A 60 -9.58 1.82 1.60
N ASP A 61 -9.67 2.93 0.90
CA ASP A 61 -10.55 3.07 -0.26
C ASP A 61 -9.70 3.01 -1.54
N SER A 62 -9.85 1.93 -2.30
CA SER A 62 -9.12 1.75 -3.55
C SER A 62 -9.55 2.73 -4.65
N ALA A 63 -10.73 3.32 -4.54
CA ALA A 63 -11.21 4.33 -5.49
C ALA A 63 -10.64 5.73 -5.22
N ASP A 64 -10.04 5.97 -4.04
CA ASP A 64 -9.43 7.24 -3.68
C ASP A 64 -7.91 7.21 -3.84
N PRO A 65 -7.33 7.83 -4.88
CA PRO A 65 -5.89 7.93 -5.06
C PRO A 65 -5.22 9.05 -4.22
N ALA A 66 -6.00 9.91 -3.57
CA ALA A 66 -5.48 11.11 -2.92
C ALA A 66 -4.43 10.81 -1.84
N PRO A 67 -4.57 9.80 -0.95
CA PRO A 67 -3.54 9.51 0.05
C PRO A 67 -2.17 9.16 -0.57
N VAL A 68 -2.17 8.48 -1.70
CA VAL A 68 -0.93 8.18 -2.44
C VAL A 68 -0.34 9.44 -3.06
N ALA A 69 -1.18 10.28 -3.66
CA ALA A 69 -0.76 11.55 -4.25
C ALA A 69 -0.16 12.50 -3.20
N ASP A 70 -0.76 12.60 -2.02
CA ASP A 70 -0.27 13.41 -0.91
C ASP A 70 1.12 12.95 -0.44
N ALA A 71 1.33 11.64 -0.33
CA ALA A 71 2.63 11.08 0.01
C ALA A 71 3.69 11.39 -1.07
N VAL A 72 3.33 11.36 -2.35
CA VAL A 72 4.20 11.78 -3.46
C VAL A 72 4.57 13.25 -3.30
N LEU A 73 3.61 14.14 -3.02
CA LEU A 73 3.86 15.57 -2.80
C LEU A 73 4.86 15.81 -1.66
N VAL A 74 4.70 15.10 -0.54
CA VAL A 74 5.66 15.20 0.58
C VAL A 74 7.05 14.77 0.15
N LEU A 75 7.19 13.64 -0.55
CA LEU A 75 8.47 13.14 -1.02
C LEU A 75 9.12 14.03 -2.08
N LEU A 76 8.34 14.76 -2.87
CA LEU A 76 8.86 15.71 -3.86
C LEU A 76 9.15 17.09 -3.28
N SER A 77 8.66 17.40 -2.10
CA SER A 77 8.83 18.70 -1.45
C SER A 77 10.11 18.77 -0.63
N ASP A 78 10.48 19.98 -0.20
CA ASP A 78 11.59 20.23 0.72
C ASP A 78 11.35 19.70 2.14
N LEU A 79 10.12 19.32 2.49
CA LEU A 79 9.80 18.68 3.76
C LEU A 79 10.55 17.36 3.94
N SER A 80 10.87 16.69 2.84
CA SER A 80 11.62 15.43 2.81
C SER A 80 13.05 15.56 2.27
N ARG A 81 13.65 16.76 2.35
CA ARG A 81 14.96 17.05 1.76
C ARG A 81 16.11 16.15 2.23
N ALA A 82 15.98 15.50 3.34
CA ALA A 82 16.97 14.56 3.89
C ALA A 82 16.54 13.08 3.73
N ILE A 83 15.50 12.79 2.94
CA ILE A 83 14.98 11.44 2.72
C ILE A 83 15.34 10.99 1.30
N THR A 84 16.13 9.93 1.19
CA THR A 84 16.47 9.27 -0.08
C THR A 84 16.76 7.79 0.15
N GLY A 85 16.49 6.94 -0.82
CA GLY A 85 16.68 5.49 -0.73
C GLY A 85 15.61 4.75 0.07
N GLU A 86 14.52 5.43 0.46
CA GLU A 86 13.45 4.88 1.27
C GLU A 86 12.33 4.24 0.44
N ILE A 87 11.61 3.31 1.08
CA ILE A 87 10.34 2.76 0.59
C ILE A 87 9.27 3.20 1.58
N LEU A 88 8.46 4.16 1.19
CA LEU A 88 7.35 4.66 2.00
C LEU A 88 6.09 3.84 1.73
N HIS A 89 5.58 3.20 2.77
CA HIS A 89 4.31 2.48 2.68
C HIS A 89 3.13 3.46 2.81
N VAL A 90 2.22 3.39 1.86
CA VAL A 90 0.97 4.17 1.83
C VAL A 90 -0.16 3.18 1.55
N ASP A 91 -0.55 2.44 2.55
CA ASP A 91 -1.38 1.24 2.41
C ASP A 91 -2.42 1.07 3.55
N GLY A 92 -2.67 2.15 4.28
CA GLY A 92 -3.55 2.14 5.43
C GLY A 92 -3.00 1.34 6.64
N GLY A 93 -1.72 0.94 6.60
CA GLY A 93 -1.05 0.21 7.67
C GLY A 93 -1.06 -1.31 7.51
N VAL A 94 -1.54 -1.85 6.38
CA VAL A 94 -1.61 -3.30 6.14
C VAL A 94 -0.26 -3.98 6.27
N HIS A 95 0.83 -3.35 5.78
CA HIS A 95 2.18 -3.92 5.85
C HIS A 95 2.67 -4.20 7.28
N ALA A 96 2.12 -3.50 8.27
CA ALA A 96 2.51 -3.63 9.68
C ALA A 96 1.66 -4.66 10.43
N MET A 97 0.59 -5.17 9.81
CA MET A 97 -0.31 -6.13 10.42
C MET A 97 0.14 -7.57 10.16
N GLY A 98 -0.08 -8.43 11.14
CA GLY A 98 -0.01 -9.88 10.94
C GLY A 98 -1.20 -10.39 10.11
N ALA A 99 -1.31 -11.71 9.97
CA ALA A 99 -2.50 -12.30 9.36
C ALA A 99 -3.75 -11.88 10.12
N ALA A 100 -4.76 -11.41 9.38
CA ALA A 100 -6.05 -11.12 9.99
C ALA A 100 -6.62 -12.42 10.62
N PRO A 101 -7.25 -12.34 11.80
CA PRO A 101 -7.95 -13.49 12.36
C PRO A 101 -9.00 -13.96 11.34
N VAL A 102 -9.04 -15.26 11.10
CA VAL A 102 -10.10 -15.87 10.29
C VAL A 102 -11.38 -15.76 11.13
N VAL A 103 -12.22 -14.78 10.81
CA VAL A 103 -13.57 -14.73 11.35
C VAL A 103 -14.34 -15.78 10.56
N SER A 104 -14.67 -16.91 11.19
CA SER A 104 -15.63 -17.86 10.63
C SER A 104 -16.99 -17.17 10.58
N ASP A 105 -17.65 -17.19 9.43
CA ASP A 105 -19.01 -16.64 9.24
C ASP A 105 -20.09 -17.35 10.10
N ASP A 106 -19.70 -18.31 10.93
CA ASP A 106 -20.58 -19.08 11.81
C ASP A 106 -21.04 -18.32 13.08
N ALA A 107 -20.45 -17.15 13.38
CA ALA A 107 -20.81 -16.37 14.56
C ALA A 107 -22.14 -15.59 14.44
N ASP A 108 -22.62 -15.37 13.21
CA ASP A 108 -23.88 -14.64 12.97
C ASP A 108 -25.11 -15.56 12.95
N ALA A 109 -24.91 -16.88 12.94
CA ALA A 109 -26.01 -17.84 12.90
C ALA A 109 -26.61 -18.15 14.28
N GLU A 110 -25.88 -17.97 15.37
CA GLU A 110 -26.38 -18.27 16.72
C GLU A 110 -27.15 -17.11 17.38
N SER A 111 -26.99 -15.87 16.87
CA SER A 111 -27.71 -14.71 17.43
C SER A 111 -29.18 -14.61 17.00
N SER A 112 -29.61 -15.37 16.01
CA SER A 112 -31.00 -15.35 15.52
C SER A 112 -31.90 -16.48 16.07
N ALA A 113 -31.36 -17.40 16.88
CA ALA A 113 -32.10 -18.54 17.41
C ALA A 113 -32.71 -18.30 18.81
N ASP A 114 -32.31 -17.24 19.52
CA ASP A 114 -32.79 -16.93 20.88
C ASP A 114 -33.86 -15.82 20.94
N ALA A 115 -34.48 -15.48 19.80
CA ALA A 115 -35.52 -14.44 19.70
C ALA A 115 -36.90 -14.98 19.29
N GLU A 116 -37.31 -16.20 19.75
CA GLU A 116 -38.71 -16.66 19.67
C GLU A 116 -39.23 -17.05 21.06
#